data_c4230ecee08d0113540e7ea5e82aa3d2
#
_entry.id   c4230ecee08d0113540e7ea5e82aa3d2
#
_cell.length_a   1.000
_cell.length_b   1.000
_cell.length_c   1.000
_cell.angle_alpha   90.00
_cell.angle_beta   90.00
_cell.angle_gamma   90.00
#
_symmetry.space_group_name_H-M   'P 1'
#
loop_
_entity.id
_entity.type
_entity.pdbx_description
1 polymer ?
#
loop_
_entity_poly.entity_id
_entity_poly.type
_entity_poly.pdbx_seq_one_letter_code
_entity_poly.pdbx_strand_id
1 'polypeptide(L)'
;MSSDAKLMSAIIMFIFPTIEFGGHFLLRYMQGKYKHLQLTPFQQRMFKSGHSHAGVFTIIALICQLLIDHAGYAESMSWFLRIGFIASAVIISAGFFFGAMGPGRTNTNKWASLIIVAIFLVTTCMLSLGIGLLANR
;
A
#
# COMPACT_ATOMS: atom_id res chain seq x y z
N MET A 1 -11.31 -12.19 16.76
CA MET A 1 -10.71 -12.16 15.41
C MET A 1 -11.19 -13.38 14.64
N SER A 2 -11.89 -13.18 13.53
CA SER A 2 -12.40 -14.25 12.65
C SER A 2 -11.27 -15.04 11.98
N SER A 3 -11.61 -16.20 11.37
CA SER A 3 -10.66 -16.97 10.56
C SER A 3 -10.13 -16.15 9.38
N ASP A 4 -11.01 -15.35 8.77
CA ASP A 4 -10.68 -14.50 7.62
C ASP A 4 -9.72 -13.38 8.01
N ALA A 5 -9.96 -12.74 9.17
CA ALA A 5 -9.04 -11.74 9.70
C ALA A 5 -7.66 -12.33 10.01
N LYS A 6 -7.60 -13.56 10.52
CA LYS A 6 -6.33 -14.28 10.75
C LYS A 6 -5.61 -14.56 9.43
N LEU A 7 -6.34 -15.08 8.43
CA LEU A 7 -5.80 -15.39 7.11
C LEU A 7 -5.21 -14.13 6.46
N MET A 8 -6.00 -13.06 6.41
CA MET A 8 -5.57 -11.82 5.74
C MET A 8 -4.45 -11.11 6.49
N SER A 9 -4.45 -11.16 7.83
CA SER A 9 -3.34 -10.65 8.64
C SER A 9 -2.05 -11.44 8.39
N ALA A 10 -2.13 -12.77 8.28
CA ALA A 10 -0.97 -13.59 7.96
C ALA A 10 -0.40 -13.26 6.56
N ILE A 11 -1.27 -13.08 5.56
CA ILE A 11 -0.86 -12.67 4.21
C ILE A 11 -0.12 -11.32 4.28
N ILE A 12 -0.66 -10.35 5.02
CA ILE A 12 -0.03 -9.03 5.19
C ILE A 12 1.34 -9.16 5.85
N MET A 13 1.46 -9.99 6.89
CA MET A 13 2.73 -10.25 7.57
C MET A 13 3.79 -10.87 6.65
N PHE A 14 3.38 -11.75 5.74
CA PHE A 14 4.30 -12.31 4.73
C PHE A 14 4.73 -11.30 3.67
N ILE A 15 3.93 -10.27 3.41
CA ILE A 15 4.29 -9.18 2.49
C ILE A 15 5.28 -8.21 3.15
N PHE A 16 5.22 -8.02 4.46
CA PHE A 16 5.98 -7.00 5.18
C PHE A 16 7.51 -7.06 4.95
N PRO A 17 8.17 -8.24 4.98
CA PRO A 17 9.61 -8.34 4.68
C PRO A 17 10.01 -7.81 3.31
N THR A 18 9.12 -7.85 2.31
CA THR A 18 9.41 -7.28 0.98
C THR A 18 9.53 -5.76 1.03
N ILE A 19 8.76 -5.12 1.91
CA ILE A 19 8.83 -3.67 2.15
C ILE A 19 10.14 -3.32 2.85
N GLU A 20 10.55 -4.07 3.86
CA GLU A 20 11.83 -3.89 4.57
C GLU A 20 13.01 -4.04 3.60
N PHE A 21 12.96 -5.05 2.72
CA PHE A 21 13.98 -5.23 1.69
C PHE A 21 14.05 -4.03 0.73
N GLY A 22 12.90 -3.48 0.33
CA GLY A 22 12.82 -2.25 -0.47
C GLY A 22 13.46 -1.05 0.23
N GLY A 23 13.23 -0.89 1.53
CA GLY A 23 13.87 0.14 2.37
C GLY A 23 15.39 -0.04 2.46
N HIS A 24 15.86 -1.28 2.66
CA HIS A 24 17.27 -1.59 2.64
C HIS A 24 17.93 -1.25 1.28
N PHE A 25 17.26 -1.58 0.18
CA PHE A 25 17.75 -1.21 -1.16
C PHE A 25 17.90 0.32 -1.30
N LEU A 26 16.88 1.09 -0.91
CA LEU A 26 16.94 2.56 -0.96
C LEU A 26 18.06 3.13 -0.08
N LEU A 27 18.24 2.58 1.12
CA LEU A 27 19.32 2.97 2.02
C LEU A 27 20.69 2.72 1.37
N ARG A 28 20.91 1.54 0.80
CA ARG A 28 22.17 1.19 0.11
C ARG A 28 22.42 2.09 -1.10
N TYR A 29 21.34 2.43 -1.84
CA TYR A 29 21.44 3.40 -2.93
C TYR A 29 21.90 4.78 -2.42
N MET A 30 21.29 5.29 -1.35
CA MET A 30 21.64 6.59 -0.76
C MET A 30 23.09 6.61 -0.22
N GLN A 31 23.61 5.47 0.21
CA GLN A 31 25.01 5.31 0.63
C GLN A 31 25.99 5.24 -0.55
N GLY A 32 25.53 5.34 -1.81
CA GLY A 32 26.36 5.27 -3.00
C GLY A 32 26.88 3.85 -3.32
N LYS A 33 26.26 2.80 -2.75
CA LYS A 33 26.69 1.41 -2.99
C LYS A 33 26.36 0.89 -4.39
N TYR A 34 25.43 1.54 -5.09
CA TYR A 34 25.01 1.20 -6.46
C TYR A 34 25.50 2.25 -7.45
N LYS A 35 26.82 2.34 -7.66
CA LYS A 35 27.47 3.37 -8.51
C LYS A 35 26.99 3.36 -9.97
N HIS A 36 26.52 2.22 -10.46
CA HIS A 36 25.99 2.07 -11.83
C HIS A 36 24.52 2.51 -11.97
N LEU A 37 23.80 2.68 -10.85
CA LEU A 37 22.41 3.08 -10.85
C LEU A 37 22.31 4.60 -10.64
N GLN A 38 21.99 5.33 -11.71
CA GLN A 38 21.82 6.77 -11.66
C GLN A 38 20.34 7.14 -11.73
N LEU A 39 19.74 7.40 -10.57
CA LEU A 39 18.37 7.87 -10.48
C LEU A 39 18.33 9.39 -10.47
N THR A 40 17.43 9.97 -11.25
CA THR A 40 17.18 11.43 -11.20
C THR A 40 16.63 11.82 -9.83
N PRO A 41 16.73 13.11 -9.43
CA PRO A 41 16.10 13.60 -8.19
C PRO A 41 14.60 13.33 -8.13
N PHE A 42 13.93 13.37 -9.28
CA PHE A 42 12.50 13.00 -9.40
C PHE A 42 12.26 11.52 -9.05
N GLN A 43 13.02 10.60 -9.68
CA GLN A 43 12.91 9.16 -9.40
C GLN A 43 13.20 8.82 -7.95
N GLN A 44 14.20 9.45 -7.35
CA GLN A 44 14.52 9.25 -5.94
C GLN A 44 13.36 9.66 -5.03
N ARG A 45 12.70 10.78 -5.29
CA ARG A 45 11.51 11.21 -4.54
C ARG A 45 10.36 10.23 -4.71
N MET A 46 10.06 9.81 -5.93
CA MET A 46 8.98 8.88 -6.23
C MET A 46 9.18 7.53 -5.54
N PHE A 47 10.39 6.96 -5.61
CA PHE A 47 10.69 5.67 -4.98
C PHE A 47 10.65 5.73 -3.46
N LYS A 48 11.13 6.83 -2.85
CA LYS A 48 10.99 7.04 -1.41
C LYS A 48 9.51 7.16 -1.00
N SER A 49 8.73 7.92 -1.76
CA SER A 49 7.27 8.03 -1.51
C SER A 49 6.58 6.69 -1.65
N GLY A 50 6.88 5.92 -2.71
CA GLY A 50 6.31 4.58 -2.91
C GLY A 50 6.62 3.64 -1.74
N HIS A 51 7.86 3.64 -1.26
CA HIS A 51 8.25 2.85 -0.10
C HIS A 51 7.54 3.28 1.19
N SER A 52 7.45 4.59 1.45
CA SER A 52 6.76 5.12 2.63
C SER A 52 5.27 4.77 2.62
N HIS A 53 4.61 4.90 1.46
CA HIS A 53 3.19 4.52 1.32
C HIS A 53 3.02 3.00 1.48
N ALA A 54 3.93 2.18 0.95
CA ALA A 54 3.90 0.73 1.16
C ALA A 54 3.85 0.38 2.66
N GLY A 55 4.75 0.95 3.46
CA GLY A 55 4.80 0.71 4.90
C GLY A 55 3.54 1.16 5.62
N VAL A 56 3.16 2.44 5.45
CA VAL A 56 2.02 3.03 6.15
C VAL A 56 0.71 2.33 5.78
N PHE A 57 0.43 2.13 4.49
CA PHE A 57 -0.82 1.51 4.06
C PHE A 57 -0.91 0.02 4.44
N THR A 58 0.22 -0.68 4.49
CA THR A 58 0.25 -2.07 4.97
C THR A 58 -0.08 -2.17 6.46
N ILE A 59 0.42 -1.25 7.29
CA ILE A 59 0.07 -1.18 8.71
C ILE A 59 -1.41 -0.85 8.88
N ILE A 60 -1.93 0.14 8.13
CA ILE A 60 -3.36 0.47 8.14
C ILE A 60 -4.19 -0.74 7.73
N ALA A 61 -3.81 -1.43 6.65
CA ALA A 61 -4.51 -2.63 6.20
C ALA A 61 -4.56 -3.71 7.28
N LEU A 62 -3.45 -3.91 8.02
CA LEU A 62 -3.39 -4.88 9.12
C LEU A 62 -4.35 -4.51 10.25
N ILE A 63 -4.38 -3.24 10.66
CA ILE A 63 -5.29 -2.75 11.70
C ILE A 63 -6.75 -2.92 11.23
N CYS A 64 -7.06 -2.57 9.99
CA CYS A 64 -8.41 -2.69 9.45
C CYS A 64 -8.92 -4.14 9.40
N GLN A 65 -8.03 -5.16 9.24
CA GLN A 65 -8.46 -6.56 9.34
C GLN A 65 -9.15 -6.88 10.68
N LEU A 66 -8.70 -6.27 11.76
CA LEU A 66 -9.27 -6.46 13.11
C LEU A 66 -10.61 -5.70 13.24
N LEU A 67 -10.68 -4.50 12.70
CA LEU A 67 -11.86 -3.63 12.81
C LEU A 67 -13.05 -4.13 11.96
N ILE A 68 -12.77 -4.76 10.81
CA ILE A 68 -13.82 -5.29 9.91
C ILE A 68 -14.70 -6.31 10.63
N ASP A 69 -14.17 -7.13 11.54
CA ASP A 69 -14.94 -8.09 12.33
C ASP A 69 -16.04 -7.41 13.20
N HIS A 70 -15.88 -6.13 13.49
CA HIS A 70 -16.79 -5.35 14.35
C HIS A 70 -17.73 -4.43 13.55
N ALA A 71 -17.62 -4.40 12.22
CA ALA A 71 -18.41 -3.50 11.38
C ALA A 71 -19.82 -4.01 11.06
N GLY A 72 -20.16 -5.25 11.44
CA GLY A 72 -21.50 -5.83 11.25
C GLY A 72 -21.90 -6.05 9.79
N TYR A 73 -20.98 -6.07 8.88
CA TYR A 73 -21.24 -6.26 7.45
C TYR A 73 -21.48 -7.74 7.09
N ALA A 74 -22.25 -7.95 6.03
CA ALA A 74 -22.33 -9.25 5.37
C ALA A 74 -20.95 -9.70 4.86
N GLU A 75 -20.77 -11.01 4.71
CA GLU A 75 -19.49 -11.63 4.31
C GLU A 75 -18.88 -11.00 3.05
N SER A 76 -19.70 -10.77 2.02
CA SER A 76 -19.25 -10.19 0.75
C SER A 76 -18.63 -8.79 0.92
N MET A 77 -19.25 -7.94 1.75
CA MET A 77 -18.75 -6.60 2.02
C MET A 77 -17.50 -6.65 2.91
N SER A 78 -17.46 -7.56 3.87
CA SER A 78 -16.26 -7.80 4.69
C SER A 78 -15.07 -8.21 3.84
N TRP A 79 -15.26 -9.12 2.88
CA TRP A 79 -14.22 -9.54 1.94
C TRP A 79 -13.79 -8.41 1.01
N PHE A 80 -14.74 -7.60 0.51
CA PHE A 80 -14.40 -6.41 -0.28
C PHE A 80 -13.48 -5.45 0.49
N LEU A 81 -13.78 -5.18 1.77
CA LEU A 81 -12.95 -4.32 2.61
C LEU A 81 -11.57 -4.95 2.88
N ARG A 82 -11.53 -6.24 3.22
CA ARG A 82 -10.27 -6.95 3.50
C ARG A 82 -9.31 -6.89 2.33
N ILE A 83 -9.80 -7.22 1.13
CA ILE A 83 -9.00 -7.18 -0.11
C ILE A 83 -8.70 -5.74 -0.51
N GLY A 84 -9.68 -4.84 -0.41
CA GLY A 84 -9.55 -3.44 -0.81
C GLY A 84 -8.43 -2.69 -0.10
N PHE A 85 -8.27 -2.91 1.22
CA PHE A 85 -7.18 -2.29 1.97
C PHE A 85 -5.80 -2.78 1.52
N ILE A 86 -5.64 -4.09 1.33
CA ILE A 86 -4.36 -4.67 0.86
C ILE A 86 -4.06 -4.24 -0.57
N ALA A 87 -5.07 -4.32 -1.45
CA ALA A 87 -4.93 -3.90 -2.84
C ALA A 87 -4.53 -2.42 -2.93
N SER A 88 -5.11 -1.54 -2.11
CA SER A 88 -4.74 -0.13 -2.07
C SER A 88 -3.27 0.08 -1.72
N ALA A 89 -2.74 -0.65 -0.73
CA ALA A 89 -1.33 -0.57 -0.35
C ALA A 89 -0.40 -0.96 -1.51
N VAL A 90 -0.75 -2.02 -2.23
CA VAL A 90 0.03 -2.49 -3.38
C VAL A 90 -0.08 -1.52 -4.56
N ILE A 91 -1.30 -1.11 -4.92
CA ILE A 91 -1.55 -0.27 -6.09
C ILE A 91 -0.93 1.12 -5.94
N ILE A 92 -1.02 1.74 -4.76
CA ILE A 92 -0.44 3.08 -4.54
C ILE A 92 1.08 3.03 -4.68
N SER A 93 1.71 2.02 -4.10
CA SER A 93 3.16 1.83 -4.17
C SER A 93 3.61 1.54 -5.59
N ALA A 94 2.88 0.66 -6.30
CA ALA A 94 3.12 0.37 -7.72
C ALA A 94 3.00 1.63 -8.58
N GLY A 95 2.03 2.51 -8.29
CA GLY A 95 1.85 3.79 -8.98
C GLY A 95 3.05 4.71 -8.84
N PHE A 96 3.64 4.80 -7.65
CA PHE A 96 4.87 5.56 -7.42
C PHE A 96 6.08 4.95 -8.13
N PHE A 97 6.29 3.64 -7.98
CA PHE A 97 7.45 2.97 -8.58
C PHE A 97 7.35 2.93 -10.10
N PHE A 98 6.28 2.40 -10.66
CA PHE A 98 6.10 2.29 -12.11
C PHE A 98 5.88 3.67 -12.76
N GLY A 99 5.26 4.61 -12.04
CA GLY A 99 5.07 6.00 -12.51
C GLY A 99 6.37 6.74 -12.77
N ALA A 100 7.46 6.34 -12.12
CA ALA A 100 8.79 6.93 -12.30
C ALA A 100 9.79 6.00 -13.00
N MET A 101 9.38 4.78 -13.41
CA MET A 101 10.28 3.80 -14.01
C MET A 101 10.70 4.21 -15.43
N GLY A 102 11.98 3.99 -15.75
CA GLY A 102 12.60 4.28 -17.05
C GLY A 102 13.84 5.16 -16.90
N PRO A 103 14.79 5.12 -17.85
CA PRO A 103 16.05 5.83 -17.74
C PRO A 103 15.85 7.36 -17.77
N GLY A 104 16.53 8.07 -16.86
CA GLY A 104 16.62 9.54 -16.85
C GLY A 104 15.28 10.29 -16.68
N ARG A 105 14.25 9.67 -16.13
CA ARG A 105 12.93 10.32 -16.00
C ARG A 105 12.94 11.51 -15.05
N THR A 106 12.26 12.57 -15.47
CA THR A 106 12.07 13.81 -14.71
C THR A 106 10.60 14.12 -14.42
N ASN A 107 9.67 13.32 -14.98
CA ASN A 107 8.22 13.46 -14.79
C ASN A 107 7.56 12.07 -14.75
N THR A 108 6.29 12.02 -14.33
CA THR A 108 5.52 10.78 -14.27
C THR A 108 5.17 10.26 -15.68
N ASN A 109 5.00 8.95 -15.79
CA ASN A 109 4.37 8.31 -16.93
C ASN A 109 2.92 7.91 -16.61
N LYS A 110 2.24 7.23 -17.56
CA LYS A 110 0.83 6.83 -17.42
C LYS A 110 0.52 5.95 -16.20
N TRP A 111 1.50 5.19 -15.70
CA TRP A 111 1.30 4.32 -14.55
C TRP A 111 1.10 5.07 -13.23
N ALA A 112 1.45 6.36 -13.19
CA ALA A 112 1.15 7.19 -12.02
C ALA A 112 -0.37 7.34 -11.76
N SER A 113 -1.24 7.08 -12.74
CA SER A 113 -2.69 7.05 -12.56
C SER A 113 -3.15 5.99 -11.54
N LEU A 114 -2.36 4.94 -11.32
CA LEU A 114 -2.61 3.95 -10.26
C LEU A 114 -2.68 4.58 -8.88
N ILE A 115 -1.97 5.68 -8.63
CA ILE A 115 -2.04 6.42 -7.37
C ILE A 115 -3.47 6.92 -7.14
N ILE A 116 -4.12 7.47 -8.17
CA ILE A 116 -5.49 7.99 -8.09
C ILE A 116 -6.47 6.83 -7.83
N VAL A 117 -6.30 5.71 -8.52
CA VAL A 117 -7.12 4.51 -8.32
C VAL A 117 -7.01 4.01 -6.87
N ALA A 118 -5.79 3.94 -6.34
CA ALA A 118 -5.56 3.50 -4.96
C ALA A 118 -6.17 4.46 -3.94
N ILE A 119 -6.05 5.78 -4.14
CA ILE A 119 -6.66 6.79 -3.27
C ILE A 119 -8.18 6.61 -3.24
N PHE A 120 -8.80 6.43 -4.40
CA PHE A 120 -10.25 6.22 -4.48
C PHE A 120 -10.68 4.93 -3.75
N LEU A 121 -9.95 3.85 -3.97
CA LEU A 121 -10.23 2.56 -3.34
C LEU A 121 -10.09 2.62 -1.80
N VAL A 122 -8.97 3.14 -1.29
CA VAL A 122 -8.75 3.23 0.16
C VAL A 122 -9.75 4.18 0.82
N THR A 123 -10.08 5.30 0.18
CA THR A 123 -11.09 6.24 0.70
C THR A 123 -12.46 5.57 0.81
N THR A 124 -12.87 4.84 -0.23
CA THR A 124 -14.12 4.08 -0.21
C THR A 124 -14.13 3.03 0.92
N CYS A 125 -13.06 2.26 1.05
CA CYS A 125 -12.92 1.27 2.12
C CYS A 125 -12.96 1.91 3.51
N MET A 126 -12.24 3.03 3.72
CA MET A 126 -12.21 3.72 5.01
C MET A 126 -13.57 4.28 5.40
N LEU A 127 -14.26 4.96 4.48
CA LEU A 127 -15.59 5.51 4.74
C LEU A 127 -16.60 4.39 5.03
N SER A 128 -16.58 3.32 4.24
CA SER A 128 -17.45 2.17 4.47
C SER A 128 -17.19 1.53 5.82
N LEU A 129 -15.92 1.28 6.17
CA LEU A 129 -15.57 0.70 7.48
C LEU A 129 -16.02 1.61 8.62
N GLY A 130 -15.79 2.92 8.52
CA GLY A 130 -16.23 3.90 9.52
C GLY A 130 -17.74 3.91 9.71
N ILE A 131 -18.50 3.86 8.62
CA ILE A 131 -19.99 3.77 8.67
C ILE A 131 -20.43 2.48 9.38
N GLY A 132 -19.84 1.33 9.02
CA GLY A 132 -20.15 0.06 9.65
C GLY A 132 -19.90 0.05 11.15
N LEU A 133 -18.75 0.57 11.57
CA LEU A 133 -18.42 0.68 13.00
C LEU A 133 -19.36 1.60 13.77
N LEU A 134 -19.82 2.71 13.16
CA LEU A 134 -20.78 3.62 13.77
C LEU A 134 -22.18 3.02 13.88
N ALA A 135 -22.59 2.24 12.88
CA ALA A 135 -23.90 1.60 12.86
C ALA A 135 -24.01 0.43 13.85
N ASN A 136 -22.90 -0.18 14.24
CA ASN A 136 -22.84 -1.36 15.13
C ASN A 136 -22.20 -1.07 16.49
N ARG A 137 -22.21 0.19 16.92
CA ARG A 137 -21.75 0.62 18.25
C ARG A 137 -22.73 0.27 19.37
#